data_52c0c24e25eae0267ec3c7f536335cdc
#
_entry.id   52c0c24e25eae0267ec3c7f536335cdc
#
_cell.length_a   1.000
_cell.length_b   1.000
_cell.length_c   1.000
_cell.angle_alpha   90.00
_cell.angle_beta   90.00
_cell.angle_gamma   90.00
#
_symmetry.space_group_name_H-M   'P 1'
#
loop_
_entity.id
_entity.type
_entity.pdbx_description
1 polymer ?
#
loop_
_entity_poly.entity_id
_entity_poly.type
_entity_poly.pdbx_seq_one_letter_code
_entity_poly.pdbx_strand_id
1 'polypeptide(L)'
;MQKLRQSGTLIGFVLIIAFFSFQLPDTFLTARNLLNISQQLSMLAVVAATMTIVMVMNDFDLSVGSMASLSGIVAATLFVNEYSVWAGIGAALLVGLVGGLFNGILVSVVGILPFVATLGTLTVFSGAAFLLSDGKTIFGRDIPKGFSYFSRGGIEVGSIKIPMLTITAGFVIFISWYILEQTNFGRRLYAIGGNREASYLAGIKVVKLRMFAFALTGLGASIAGLMYASRVASANPTQGAGLMLDAIAAVFLGMTMSKQSEPRVILTLVGVFVLGVLDNGMTQMRVDSYVREILVGLIVITAVAVSSISKANR
;
A
#
# COMPACT_ATOMS: atom_id res chain seq x y z
N MET A 1 8.66 23.24 -18.36
CA MET A 1 8.16 22.86 -17.02
C MET A 1 7.91 21.35 -16.85
N GLN A 2 7.24 20.66 -17.78
CA GLN A 2 6.91 19.21 -17.65
C GLN A 2 8.15 18.30 -17.56
N LYS A 3 9.17 18.49 -18.40
CA LYS A 3 10.44 17.75 -18.34
C LYS A 3 11.18 18.01 -17.02
N LEU A 4 11.20 19.26 -16.55
CA LEU A 4 11.87 19.62 -15.27
C LEU A 4 11.21 18.90 -14.07
N ARG A 5 9.88 18.72 -14.08
CA ARG A 5 9.14 18.05 -13.02
C ARG A 5 9.42 16.54 -12.99
N GLN A 6 9.39 15.90 -14.17
CA GLN A 6 9.68 14.46 -14.28
C GLN A 6 11.13 14.15 -13.87
N SER A 7 12.06 15.01 -14.28
CA SER A 7 13.47 14.87 -13.89
C SER A 7 13.71 15.22 -12.42
N GLY A 8 12.95 16.17 -11.85
CA GLY A 8 13.14 16.63 -10.47
C GLY A 8 12.96 15.53 -9.42
N THR A 9 11.90 14.71 -9.54
CA THR A 9 11.67 13.60 -8.60
C THR A 9 12.73 12.51 -8.77
N LEU A 10 13.13 12.20 -10.00
CA LEU A 10 14.20 11.24 -10.25
C LEU A 10 15.56 11.76 -9.76
N ILE A 11 15.87 13.03 -10.01
CA ILE A 11 17.09 13.67 -9.48
C ILE A 11 17.08 13.64 -7.95
N GLY A 12 15.96 14.01 -7.32
CA GLY A 12 15.80 13.93 -5.86
C GLY A 12 16.05 12.52 -5.34
N PHE A 13 15.51 11.51 -6.01
CA PHE A 13 15.73 10.10 -5.65
C PHE A 13 17.21 9.70 -5.75
N VAL A 14 17.87 10.06 -6.85
CA VAL A 14 19.32 9.82 -7.03
C VAL A 14 20.13 10.53 -5.95
N LEU A 15 19.77 11.78 -5.62
CA LEU A 15 20.46 12.53 -4.56
C LEU A 15 20.26 11.89 -3.18
N ILE A 16 19.08 11.35 -2.85
CA ILE A 16 18.82 10.62 -1.61
C ILE A 16 19.71 9.37 -1.55
N ILE A 17 19.79 8.59 -2.63
CA ILE A 17 20.66 7.41 -2.69
C ILE A 17 22.13 7.82 -2.53
N ALA A 18 22.57 8.84 -3.24
CA ALA A 18 23.95 9.33 -3.16
C ALA A 18 24.30 9.80 -1.75
N PHE A 19 23.38 10.54 -1.10
CA PHE A 19 23.56 11.02 0.27
C PHE A 19 23.76 9.86 1.25
N PHE A 20 22.86 8.86 1.26
CA PHE A 20 23.00 7.73 2.16
C PHE A 20 24.19 6.82 1.82
N SER A 21 24.53 6.69 0.53
CA SER A 21 25.74 5.94 0.11
C SER A 21 27.01 6.61 0.61
N PHE A 22 27.06 7.94 0.65
CA PHE A 22 28.19 8.68 1.20
C PHE A 22 28.25 8.63 2.73
N GLN A 23 27.11 8.73 3.40
CA GLN A 23 27.05 8.71 4.87
C GLN A 23 27.22 7.31 5.47
N LEU A 24 26.85 6.26 4.72
CA LEU A 24 26.83 4.87 5.17
C LEU A 24 27.54 3.95 4.15
N PRO A 25 28.83 4.20 3.84
CA PRO A 25 29.53 3.53 2.74
C PRO A 25 29.61 2.01 2.90
N ASP A 26 29.74 1.53 4.14
CA ASP A 26 29.94 0.10 4.44
C ASP A 26 28.63 -0.70 4.56
N THR A 27 27.48 -0.02 4.67
CA THR A 27 26.24 -0.71 5.03
C THR A 27 25.09 -0.46 4.05
N PHE A 28 25.01 0.72 3.44
CA PHE A 28 23.83 1.13 2.67
C PHE A 28 23.64 0.35 1.35
N LEU A 29 24.66 0.28 0.49
CA LEU A 29 24.61 -0.42 -0.81
C LEU A 29 25.01 -1.90 -0.74
N THR A 30 24.97 -2.51 0.45
CA THR A 30 25.24 -3.95 0.57
C THR A 30 24.06 -4.78 0.08
N ALA A 31 24.33 -5.96 -0.50
CA ALA A 31 23.28 -6.90 -0.94
C ALA A 31 22.32 -7.25 0.22
N ARG A 32 22.85 -7.39 1.43
CA ARG A 32 22.05 -7.65 2.63
C ARG A 32 21.05 -6.49 2.90
N ASN A 33 21.52 -5.25 2.81
CA ASN A 33 20.65 -4.10 3.06
C ASN A 33 19.60 -3.92 1.94
N LEU A 34 19.98 -4.13 0.69
CA LEU A 34 19.03 -4.07 -0.44
C LEU A 34 17.91 -5.11 -0.29
N LEU A 35 18.23 -6.32 0.19
CA LEU A 35 17.23 -7.34 0.51
C LEU A 35 16.35 -6.91 1.70
N ASN A 36 16.91 -6.29 2.73
CA ASN A 36 16.16 -5.75 3.86
C ASN A 36 15.19 -4.65 3.39
N ILE A 37 15.66 -3.72 2.56
CA ILE A 37 14.81 -2.69 1.94
C ILE A 37 13.66 -3.34 1.18
N SER A 38 13.94 -4.33 0.33
CA SER A 38 12.90 -5.01 -0.45
C SER A 38 11.83 -5.67 0.42
N GLN A 39 12.23 -6.32 1.53
CA GLN A 39 11.29 -6.89 2.50
C GLN A 39 10.45 -5.81 3.22
N GLN A 40 11.10 -4.74 3.63
CA GLN A 40 10.48 -3.66 4.39
C GLN A 40 9.43 -2.94 3.53
N LEU A 41 9.76 -2.73 2.25
CA LEU A 41 8.87 -2.09 1.28
C LEU A 41 7.73 -2.98 0.81
N SER A 42 7.83 -4.30 0.95
CA SER A 42 6.87 -5.24 0.37
C SER A 42 5.42 -4.95 0.78
N MET A 43 5.16 -4.64 2.06
CA MET A 43 3.82 -4.35 2.54
C MET A 43 3.29 -3.01 1.99
N LEU A 44 4.11 -1.97 2.04
CA LEU A 44 3.76 -0.67 1.46
C LEU A 44 3.53 -0.77 -0.04
N ALA A 45 4.35 -1.53 -0.75
CA ALA A 45 4.24 -1.72 -2.20
C ALA A 45 2.92 -2.40 -2.60
N VAL A 46 2.47 -3.40 -1.82
CA VAL A 46 1.18 -4.07 -2.02
C VAL A 46 0.03 -3.09 -1.84
N VAL A 47 0.01 -2.35 -0.73
CA VAL A 47 -1.06 -1.36 -0.46
C VAL A 47 -1.05 -0.25 -1.49
N ALA A 48 0.11 0.33 -1.81
CA ALA A 48 0.23 1.42 -2.77
C ALA A 48 -0.18 1.00 -4.18
N ALA A 49 0.21 -0.21 -4.62
CA ALA A 49 -0.18 -0.74 -5.94
C ALA A 49 -1.69 -0.93 -6.06
N THR A 50 -2.34 -1.51 -5.05
CA THR A 50 -3.80 -1.71 -5.05
C THR A 50 -4.57 -0.41 -4.83
N MET A 51 -4.07 0.51 -4.00
CA MET A 51 -4.63 1.85 -3.82
C MET A 51 -4.57 2.67 -5.11
N THR A 52 -3.54 2.48 -5.95
CA THR A 52 -3.46 3.12 -7.26
C THR A 52 -4.70 2.85 -8.11
N ILE A 53 -5.32 1.66 -7.97
CA ILE A 53 -6.54 1.27 -8.72
C ILE A 53 -7.74 2.16 -8.36
N VAL A 54 -7.87 2.55 -7.10
CA VAL A 54 -8.94 3.47 -6.65
C VAL A 54 -8.58 4.91 -6.99
N MET A 55 -7.31 5.31 -6.79
CA MET A 55 -6.87 6.68 -7.01
C MET A 55 -6.93 7.12 -8.47
N VAL A 56 -6.87 6.18 -9.42
CA VAL A 56 -7.10 6.48 -10.86
C VAL A 56 -8.45 7.12 -11.12
N MET A 57 -9.48 6.79 -10.33
CA MET A 57 -10.82 7.37 -10.42
C MET A 57 -10.99 8.68 -9.62
N ASN A 58 -9.90 9.23 -9.07
CA ASN A 58 -9.88 10.33 -8.09
C ASN A 58 -10.65 9.98 -6.79
N ASP A 59 -10.79 8.70 -6.48
CA ASP A 59 -11.31 8.21 -5.20
C ASP A 59 -10.14 7.87 -4.26
N PHE A 60 -10.39 7.87 -2.94
CA PHE A 60 -9.41 7.53 -1.91
C PHE A 60 -9.97 6.46 -0.99
N ASP A 61 -9.13 5.54 -0.55
CA ASP A 61 -9.47 4.59 0.51
C ASP A 61 -8.57 4.82 1.73
N LEU A 62 -9.09 5.55 2.71
CA LEU A 62 -8.36 5.84 3.95
C LEU A 62 -8.36 4.66 4.91
N SER A 63 -9.20 3.65 4.68
CA SER A 63 -9.36 2.51 5.59
C SER A 63 -8.30 1.43 5.43
N VAL A 64 -7.42 1.51 4.41
CA VAL A 64 -6.45 0.45 4.09
C VAL A 64 -5.53 0.07 5.25
N GLY A 65 -5.10 1.04 6.06
CA GLY A 65 -4.24 0.79 7.22
C GLY A 65 -4.96 0.02 8.33
N SER A 66 -6.17 0.44 8.68
CA SER A 66 -7.01 -0.26 9.67
C SER A 66 -7.49 -1.61 9.15
N MET A 67 -7.76 -1.75 7.85
CA MET A 67 -8.07 -3.02 7.22
C MET A 67 -6.88 -4.00 7.30
N ALA A 68 -5.65 -3.52 7.07
CA ALA A 68 -4.46 -4.34 7.24
C ALA A 68 -4.30 -4.83 8.69
N SER A 69 -4.52 -3.93 9.67
CA SER A 69 -4.52 -4.31 11.10
C SER A 69 -5.59 -5.34 11.40
N LEU A 70 -6.84 -5.09 11.01
CA LEU A 70 -7.96 -5.98 11.23
C LEU A 70 -7.73 -7.37 10.63
N SER A 71 -7.24 -7.44 9.40
CA SER A 71 -6.96 -8.71 8.72
C SER A 71 -5.88 -9.52 9.44
N GLY A 72 -4.82 -8.88 9.92
CA GLY A 72 -3.79 -9.52 10.74
C GLY A 72 -4.36 -10.06 12.06
N ILE A 73 -5.19 -9.27 12.75
CA ILE A 73 -5.87 -9.68 14.00
C ILE A 73 -6.84 -10.83 13.74
N VAL A 74 -7.65 -10.79 12.69
CA VAL A 74 -8.58 -11.91 12.36
C VAL A 74 -7.82 -13.21 12.16
N ALA A 75 -6.73 -13.21 11.40
CA ALA A 75 -5.90 -14.40 11.23
C ALA A 75 -5.34 -14.88 12.57
N ALA A 76 -4.74 -13.98 13.35
CA ALA A 76 -4.14 -14.31 14.65
C ALA A 76 -5.16 -14.83 15.65
N THR A 77 -6.37 -14.25 15.72
CA THR A 77 -7.46 -14.72 16.58
C THR A 77 -7.89 -16.15 16.22
N LEU A 78 -7.94 -16.49 14.94
CA LEU A 78 -8.22 -17.86 14.51
C LEU A 78 -7.08 -18.81 14.90
N PHE A 79 -5.82 -18.37 14.86
CA PHE A 79 -4.69 -19.18 15.32
C PHE A 79 -4.73 -19.45 16.82
N VAL A 80 -5.08 -18.45 17.64
CA VAL A 80 -5.32 -18.63 19.10
C VAL A 80 -6.37 -19.69 19.36
N ASN A 81 -7.41 -19.76 18.53
CA ASN A 81 -8.48 -20.76 18.62
C ASN A 81 -8.15 -22.07 17.87
N GLU A 82 -6.87 -22.35 17.62
CA GLU A 82 -6.34 -23.58 17.03
C GLU A 82 -6.84 -23.91 15.62
N TYR A 83 -7.42 -22.93 14.89
CA TYR A 83 -7.75 -23.11 13.48
C TYR A 83 -6.49 -23.21 12.62
N SER A 84 -6.63 -23.87 11.47
CA SER A 84 -5.51 -24.03 10.54
C SER A 84 -4.99 -22.69 9.98
N VAL A 85 -3.72 -22.66 9.59
CA VAL A 85 -3.10 -21.48 8.95
C VAL A 85 -3.90 -21.02 7.73
N TRP A 86 -4.38 -21.95 6.93
CA TRP A 86 -5.17 -21.65 5.74
C TRP A 86 -6.54 -21.05 6.06
N ALA A 87 -7.17 -21.48 7.15
CA ALA A 87 -8.42 -20.88 7.63
C ALA A 87 -8.20 -19.42 8.05
N GLY A 88 -7.13 -19.15 8.81
CA GLY A 88 -6.76 -17.78 9.21
C GLY A 88 -6.46 -16.87 8.01
N ILE A 89 -5.68 -17.35 7.05
CA ILE A 89 -5.38 -16.61 5.81
C ILE A 89 -6.65 -16.36 5.01
N GLY A 90 -7.48 -17.40 4.79
CA GLY A 90 -8.73 -17.29 4.04
C GLY A 90 -9.71 -16.30 4.66
N ALA A 91 -9.88 -16.33 6.00
CA ALA A 91 -10.73 -15.41 6.72
C ALA A 91 -10.23 -13.95 6.63
N ALA A 92 -8.92 -13.73 6.78
CA ALA A 92 -8.33 -12.40 6.64
C ALA A 92 -8.54 -11.81 5.23
N LEU A 93 -8.32 -12.62 4.18
CA LEU A 93 -8.56 -12.19 2.80
C LEU A 93 -10.03 -11.90 2.54
N LEU A 94 -10.93 -12.71 3.09
CA LEU A 94 -12.38 -12.51 2.97
C LEU A 94 -12.81 -11.20 3.66
N VAL A 95 -12.28 -10.92 4.85
CA VAL A 95 -12.55 -9.66 5.57
C VAL A 95 -12.08 -8.46 4.75
N GLY A 96 -10.89 -8.53 4.15
CA GLY A 96 -10.39 -7.46 3.29
C GLY A 96 -11.27 -7.25 2.04
N LEU A 97 -11.65 -8.34 1.37
CA LEU A 97 -12.52 -8.30 0.19
C LEU A 97 -13.90 -7.72 0.52
N VAL A 98 -14.53 -8.21 1.59
CA VAL A 98 -15.87 -7.76 2.05
C VAL A 98 -15.82 -6.30 2.52
N GLY A 99 -14.80 -5.92 3.30
CA GLY A 99 -14.64 -4.55 3.77
C GLY A 99 -14.37 -3.55 2.64
N GLY A 100 -13.54 -3.92 1.67
CA GLY A 100 -13.34 -3.11 0.46
C GLY A 100 -14.63 -3.01 -0.38
N LEU A 101 -15.36 -4.13 -0.55
CA LEU A 101 -16.67 -4.11 -1.23
C LEU A 101 -17.68 -3.24 -0.48
N PHE A 102 -17.70 -3.27 0.84
CA PHE A 102 -18.53 -2.41 1.68
C PHE A 102 -18.23 -0.93 1.43
N ASN A 103 -16.94 -0.53 1.41
CA ASN A 103 -16.54 0.81 1.00
C ASN A 103 -17.05 1.16 -0.41
N GLY A 104 -16.89 0.23 -1.35
CA GLY A 104 -17.38 0.39 -2.71
C GLY A 104 -18.89 0.60 -2.79
N ILE A 105 -19.68 -0.07 -1.96
CA ILE A 105 -21.14 0.12 -1.85
C ILE A 105 -21.45 1.49 -1.27
N LEU A 106 -20.84 1.90 -0.16
CA LEU A 106 -21.05 3.20 0.46
C LEU A 106 -20.78 4.35 -0.52
N VAL A 107 -19.69 4.23 -1.28
CA VAL A 107 -19.24 5.26 -2.21
C VAL A 107 -20.06 5.25 -3.52
N SER A 108 -20.41 4.07 -4.04
CA SER A 108 -20.93 3.96 -5.40
C SER A 108 -22.45 3.78 -5.47
N VAL A 109 -23.05 3.16 -4.45
CA VAL A 109 -24.51 2.91 -4.39
C VAL A 109 -25.20 3.93 -3.48
N VAL A 110 -24.66 4.09 -2.25
CA VAL A 110 -25.24 5.06 -1.29
C VAL A 110 -24.89 6.51 -1.69
N GLY A 111 -23.75 6.72 -2.39
CA GLY A 111 -23.34 8.02 -2.88
C GLY A 111 -22.56 8.88 -1.86
N ILE A 112 -22.03 8.27 -0.81
CA ILE A 112 -21.20 8.97 0.18
C ILE A 112 -19.86 9.34 -0.49
N LEU A 113 -19.34 10.54 -0.19
CA LEU A 113 -18.01 10.93 -0.66
C LEU A 113 -16.94 9.92 -0.22
N PRO A 114 -16.03 9.49 -1.11
CA PRO A 114 -15.03 8.45 -0.81
C PRO A 114 -14.24 8.74 0.47
N PHE A 115 -13.80 9.98 0.64
CA PHE A 115 -13.07 10.42 1.83
C PHE A 115 -13.89 10.19 3.11
N VAL A 116 -15.17 10.58 3.11
CA VAL A 116 -16.05 10.46 4.30
C VAL A 116 -16.38 9.00 4.59
N ALA A 117 -16.72 8.22 3.56
CA ALA A 117 -17.03 6.80 3.72
C ALA A 117 -15.85 6.03 4.29
N THR A 118 -14.66 6.22 3.69
CA THR A 118 -13.46 5.46 4.09
C THR A 118 -12.83 5.95 5.40
N LEU A 119 -13.03 7.22 5.78
CA LEU A 119 -12.69 7.72 7.12
C LEU A 119 -13.60 7.08 8.19
N GLY A 120 -14.89 6.96 7.90
CA GLY A 120 -15.83 6.27 8.79
C GLY A 120 -15.47 4.80 8.96
N THR A 121 -15.21 4.09 7.85
CA THR A 121 -14.84 2.67 7.90
C THR A 121 -13.42 2.43 8.47
N LEU A 122 -12.49 3.38 8.33
CA LEU A 122 -11.21 3.35 9.06
C LEU A 122 -11.45 3.19 10.56
N THR A 123 -12.36 3.99 11.12
CA THR A 123 -12.70 3.92 12.56
C THR A 123 -13.40 2.60 12.91
N VAL A 124 -14.33 2.15 12.07
CA VAL A 124 -15.04 0.87 12.26
C VAL A 124 -14.06 -0.31 12.24
N PHE A 125 -13.17 -0.39 11.24
CA PHE A 125 -12.21 -1.50 11.11
C PHE A 125 -11.16 -1.46 12.21
N SER A 126 -10.71 -0.26 12.61
CA SER A 126 -9.85 -0.08 13.78
C SER A 126 -10.54 -0.57 15.05
N GLY A 127 -11.76 -0.12 15.31
CA GLY A 127 -12.55 -0.56 16.47
C GLY A 127 -12.77 -2.09 16.49
N ALA A 128 -13.06 -2.70 15.32
CA ALA A 128 -13.17 -4.13 15.20
C ALA A 128 -11.85 -4.86 15.50
N ALA A 129 -10.72 -4.34 15.07
CA ALA A 129 -9.40 -4.90 15.38
C ALA A 129 -9.12 -4.87 16.90
N PHE A 130 -9.42 -3.74 17.57
CA PHE A 130 -9.30 -3.62 19.01
C PHE A 130 -10.25 -4.56 19.76
N LEU A 131 -11.50 -4.66 19.31
CA LEU A 131 -12.51 -5.54 19.92
C LEU A 131 -12.08 -7.01 19.86
N LEU A 132 -11.63 -7.48 18.68
CA LEU A 132 -11.23 -8.88 18.48
C LEU A 132 -9.93 -9.25 19.22
N SER A 133 -9.05 -8.30 19.44
CA SER A 133 -7.78 -8.51 20.15
C SER A 133 -7.83 -8.17 21.64
N ASP A 134 -8.97 -7.70 22.14
CA ASP A 134 -9.09 -7.14 23.51
C ASP A 134 -8.03 -6.02 23.75
N GLY A 135 -7.72 -5.27 22.68
CA GLY A 135 -6.70 -4.22 22.70
C GLY A 135 -5.25 -4.72 22.81
N LYS A 136 -5.02 -6.03 22.79
CA LYS A 136 -3.72 -6.66 23.03
C LYS A 136 -3.04 -7.07 21.72
N THR A 137 -1.72 -7.16 21.77
CA THR A 137 -0.93 -7.80 20.71
C THR A 137 -0.98 -9.33 20.89
N ILE A 138 -1.34 -10.04 19.84
CA ILE A 138 -1.31 -11.51 19.78
C ILE A 138 0.08 -11.92 19.26
N PHE A 139 0.84 -12.71 20.01
CA PHE A 139 2.22 -13.04 19.67
C PHE A 139 2.69 -14.38 20.27
N GLY A 140 3.91 -14.81 19.89
CA GLY A 140 4.57 -15.95 20.50
C GLY A 140 4.01 -17.29 20.06
N ARG A 141 3.54 -18.12 21.00
CA ARG A 141 3.06 -19.48 20.72
C ARG A 141 1.76 -19.50 19.93
N ASP A 142 1.00 -18.42 19.99
CA ASP A 142 -0.30 -18.29 19.34
C ASP A 142 -0.18 -18.10 17.83
N ILE A 143 1.01 -17.71 17.35
CA ILE A 143 1.29 -17.59 15.91
C ILE A 143 2.00 -18.85 15.40
N PRO A 144 1.35 -19.63 14.51
CA PRO A 144 1.92 -20.89 14.00
C PRO A 144 3.27 -20.67 13.33
N LYS A 145 4.24 -21.54 13.62
CA LYS A 145 5.57 -21.46 12.98
C LYS A 145 5.49 -21.49 11.46
N GLY A 146 4.60 -22.30 10.89
CA GLY A 146 4.39 -22.36 9.43
C GLY A 146 3.98 -21.03 8.82
N PHE A 147 3.18 -20.23 9.53
CA PHE A 147 2.80 -18.89 9.10
C PHE A 147 3.99 -17.91 9.14
N SER A 148 4.79 -17.93 10.22
CA SER A 148 5.98 -17.07 10.33
C SER A 148 7.13 -17.52 9.40
N TYR A 149 7.21 -18.80 9.06
CA TYR A 149 8.20 -19.29 8.10
C TYR A 149 7.99 -18.75 6.70
N PHE A 150 6.76 -18.38 6.32
CA PHE A 150 6.50 -17.75 5.04
C PHE A 150 7.34 -16.48 4.85
N SER A 151 7.37 -15.59 5.85
CA SER A 151 8.14 -14.34 5.76
C SER A 151 9.65 -14.55 5.84
N ARG A 152 10.09 -15.61 6.52
CA ARG A 152 11.51 -15.99 6.65
C ARG A 152 12.01 -16.84 5.48
N GLY A 153 11.08 -17.40 4.71
CA GLY A 153 11.33 -18.15 3.50
C GLY A 153 11.83 -17.27 2.35
N GLY A 154 12.26 -17.92 1.29
CA GLY A 154 12.69 -17.24 0.06
C GLY A 154 13.16 -18.23 -0.98
N ILE A 155 13.34 -17.73 -2.20
CA ILE A 155 13.91 -18.51 -3.32
C ILE A 155 15.42 -18.19 -3.39
N GLU A 156 16.25 -19.23 -3.36
CA GLU A 156 17.69 -19.09 -3.51
C GLU A 156 18.04 -19.03 -5.00
N VAL A 157 18.69 -17.93 -5.39
CA VAL A 157 19.23 -17.71 -6.74
C VAL A 157 20.72 -17.46 -6.60
N GLY A 158 21.53 -18.47 -6.81
CA GLY A 158 22.96 -18.44 -6.53
C GLY A 158 23.24 -18.23 -5.03
N SER A 159 23.98 -17.20 -4.69
CA SER A 159 24.31 -16.83 -3.31
C SER A 159 23.27 -15.89 -2.65
N ILE A 160 22.22 -15.51 -3.38
CA ILE A 160 21.24 -14.52 -2.92
C ILE A 160 19.91 -15.24 -2.63
N LYS A 161 19.36 -15.02 -1.44
CA LYS A 161 18.03 -15.50 -1.06
C LYS A 161 17.03 -14.37 -1.21
N ILE A 162 16.18 -14.44 -2.25
CA ILE A 162 15.09 -13.48 -2.47
C ILE A 162 13.96 -13.77 -1.48
N PRO A 163 13.59 -12.79 -0.61
CA PRO A 163 12.58 -13.04 0.42
C PRO A 163 11.19 -13.31 -0.14
N MET A 164 10.43 -14.21 0.49
CA MET A 164 9.06 -14.54 0.04
C MET A 164 8.12 -13.34 0.07
N LEU A 165 8.31 -12.42 1.01
CA LEU A 165 7.53 -11.16 1.06
C LEU A 165 7.76 -10.32 -0.20
N THR A 166 9.00 -10.21 -0.68
CA THR A 166 9.33 -9.48 -1.91
C THR A 166 8.70 -10.14 -3.15
N ILE A 167 8.71 -11.48 -3.18
CA ILE A 167 8.06 -12.24 -4.27
C ILE A 167 6.56 -12.03 -4.27
N THR A 168 5.93 -12.09 -3.09
CA THR A 168 4.48 -11.83 -2.94
C THR A 168 4.13 -10.42 -3.36
N ALA A 169 4.91 -9.42 -2.93
CA ALA A 169 4.71 -8.04 -3.37
C ALA A 169 4.86 -7.91 -4.88
N GLY A 170 5.90 -8.48 -5.47
CA GLY A 170 6.11 -8.50 -6.93
C GLY A 170 4.92 -9.09 -7.68
N PHE A 171 4.34 -10.18 -7.17
CA PHE A 171 3.16 -10.81 -7.77
C PHE A 171 1.92 -9.90 -7.69
N VAL A 172 1.63 -9.31 -6.53
CA VAL A 172 0.50 -8.39 -6.37
C VAL A 172 0.67 -7.13 -7.22
N ILE A 173 1.88 -6.58 -7.28
CA ILE A 173 2.21 -5.44 -8.15
C ILE A 173 1.99 -5.79 -9.62
N PHE A 174 2.48 -6.95 -10.07
CA PHE A 174 2.30 -7.42 -11.45
C PHE A 174 0.81 -7.55 -11.80
N ILE A 175 0.01 -8.16 -10.91
CA ILE A 175 -1.44 -8.28 -11.10
C ILE A 175 -2.10 -6.90 -11.14
N SER A 176 -1.75 -6.00 -10.21
CA SER A 176 -2.31 -4.64 -10.17
C SER A 176 -1.98 -3.86 -11.44
N TRP A 177 -0.73 -3.93 -11.90
CA TRP A 177 -0.29 -3.34 -13.15
C TRP A 177 -1.03 -3.94 -14.34
N TYR A 178 -1.14 -5.28 -14.42
CA TYR A 178 -1.82 -5.96 -15.52
C TYR A 178 -3.30 -5.56 -15.57
N ILE A 179 -4.00 -5.61 -14.44
CA ILE A 179 -5.41 -5.23 -14.34
C ILE A 179 -5.60 -3.76 -14.74
N LEU A 180 -4.78 -2.85 -14.21
CA LEU A 180 -4.98 -1.42 -14.41
C LEU A 180 -4.50 -0.94 -15.78
N GLU A 181 -3.34 -1.41 -16.27
CA GLU A 181 -2.71 -0.84 -17.46
C GLU A 181 -2.89 -1.69 -18.72
N GLN A 182 -3.26 -2.98 -18.60
CA GLN A 182 -3.35 -3.89 -19.73
C GLN A 182 -4.79 -4.35 -20.07
N THR A 183 -5.76 -4.13 -19.17
CA THR A 183 -7.13 -4.62 -19.38
C THR A 183 -8.14 -3.53 -19.73
N ASN A 184 -9.30 -3.94 -20.24
CA ASN A 184 -10.46 -3.06 -20.45
C ASN A 184 -11.00 -2.50 -19.13
N PHE A 185 -10.83 -3.23 -18.02
CA PHE A 185 -11.23 -2.78 -16.71
C PHE A 185 -10.46 -1.49 -16.35
N GLY A 186 -9.14 -1.52 -16.42
CA GLY A 186 -8.31 -0.36 -16.11
C GLY A 186 -8.56 0.83 -17.03
N ARG A 187 -8.69 0.61 -18.36
CA ARG A 187 -9.03 1.69 -19.31
C ARG A 187 -10.32 2.41 -18.93
N ARG A 188 -11.33 1.67 -18.47
CA ARG A 188 -12.59 2.25 -18.00
C ARG A 188 -12.43 3.02 -16.68
N LEU A 189 -11.55 2.56 -15.77
CA LEU A 189 -11.24 3.30 -14.55
C LEU A 189 -10.57 4.64 -14.85
N TYR A 190 -9.61 4.69 -15.78
CA TYR A 190 -9.00 5.95 -16.26
C TYR A 190 -10.06 6.88 -16.89
N ALA A 191 -10.98 6.35 -17.69
CA ALA A 191 -12.07 7.13 -18.26
C ALA A 191 -12.96 7.74 -17.17
N ILE A 192 -13.34 6.96 -16.15
CA ILE A 192 -14.13 7.43 -14.98
C ILE A 192 -13.39 8.55 -14.25
N GLY A 193 -12.07 8.42 -14.06
CA GLY A 193 -11.24 9.45 -13.43
C GLY A 193 -11.12 10.73 -14.23
N GLY A 194 -11.15 10.62 -15.56
CA GLY A 194 -11.16 11.78 -16.47
C GLY A 194 -12.49 12.54 -16.43
N ASN A 195 -13.60 11.86 -16.65
CA ASN A 195 -14.94 12.44 -16.52
C ASN A 195 -15.97 11.35 -16.21
N ARG A 196 -16.46 11.33 -14.97
CA ARG A 196 -17.41 10.32 -14.48
C ARG A 196 -18.75 10.37 -15.19
N GLU A 197 -19.28 11.56 -15.42
CA GLU A 197 -20.58 11.75 -16.07
C GLU A 197 -20.53 11.34 -17.55
N ALA A 198 -19.52 11.80 -18.28
CA ALA A 198 -19.31 11.38 -19.67
C ALA A 198 -19.13 9.86 -19.79
N SER A 199 -18.41 9.24 -18.85
CA SER A 199 -18.24 7.78 -18.80
C SER A 199 -19.57 7.05 -18.59
N TYR A 200 -20.42 7.57 -17.71
CA TYR A 200 -21.77 7.01 -17.49
C TYR A 200 -22.63 7.12 -18.74
N LEU A 201 -22.66 8.29 -19.38
CA LEU A 201 -23.41 8.53 -20.63
C LEU A 201 -22.88 7.66 -21.79
N ALA A 202 -21.58 7.33 -21.81
CA ALA A 202 -20.99 6.38 -22.76
C ALA A 202 -21.29 4.90 -22.43
N GLY A 203 -22.17 4.61 -21.44
CA GLY A 203 -22.58 3.25 -21.08
C GLY A 203 -21.60 2.48 -20.19
N ILE A 204 -20.59 3.14 -19.62
CA ILE A 204 -19.69 2.49 -18.66
C ILE A 204 -20.43 2.23 -17.35
N LYS A 205 -20.37 1.00 -16.84
CA LYS A 205 -21.01 0.58 -15.57
C LYS A 205 -20.23 1.12 -14.37
N VAL A 206 -20.22 2.46 -14.17
CA VAL A 206 -19.41 3.17 -13.18
C VAL A 206 -19.54 2.57 -11.78
N VAL A 207 -20.78 2.34 -11.30
CA VAL A 207 -21.05 1.79 -9.96
C VAL A 207 -20.32 0.46 -9.75
N LYS A 208 -20.49 -0.50 -10.68
CA LYS A 208 -19.85 -1.83 -10.54
C LYS A 208 -18.33 -1.74 -10.56
N LEU A 209 -17.77 -0.93 -11.45
CA LEU A 209 -16.31 -0.80 -11.59
C LEU A 209 -15.68 -0.19 -10.34
N ARG A 210 -16.32 0.83 -9.75
CA ARG A 210 -15.86 1.43 -8.49
C ARG A 210 -15.92 0.43 -7.34
N MET A 211 -17.02 -0.34 -7.21
CA MET A 211 -17.14 -1.38 -6.17
C MET A 211 -16.00 -2.41 -6.28
N PHE A 212 -15.70 -2.89 -7.49
CA PHE A 212 -14.59 -3.83 -7.70
C PHE A 212 -13.23 -3.21 -7.41
N ALA A 213 -13.02 -1.94 -7.73
CA ALA A 213 -11.77 -1.25 -7.43
C ALA A 213 -11.53 -1.18 -5.91
N PHE A 214 -12.54 -0.78 -5.13
CA PHE A 214 -12.46 -0.78 -3.66
C PHE A 214 -12.26 -2.19 -3.08
N ALA A 215 -12.93 -3.21 -3.64
CA ALA A 215 -12.74 -4.60 -3.22
C ALA A 215 -11.29 -5.08 -3.43
N LEU A 216 -10.66 -4.73 -4.56
CA LEU A 216 -9.26 -5.04 -4.83
C LEU A 216 -8.32 -4.31 -3.87
N THR A 217 -8.64 -3.06 -3.51
CA THR A 217 -7.84 -2.30 -2.54
C THR A 217 -7.93 -2.90 -1.14
N GLY A 218 -9.14 -3.28 -0.69
CA GLY A 218 -9.33 -3.99 0.58
C GLY A 218 -8.62 -5.35 0.62
N LEU A 219 -8.62 -6.09 -0.49
CA LEU A 219 -7.88 -7.34 -0.62
C LEU A 219 -6.37 -7.10 -0.53
N GLY A 220 -5.83 -6.06 -1.17
CA GLY A 220 -4.43 -5.66 -1.05
C GLY A 220 -4.05 -5.29 0.38
N ALA A 221 -4.90 -4.53 1.06
CA ALA A 221 -4.70 -4.18 2.45
C ALA A 221 -4.64 -5.43 3.36
N SER A 222 -5.51 -6.42 3.13
CA SER A 222 -5.51 -7.66 3.91
C SER A 222 -4.26 -8.51 3.65
N ILE A 223 -3.79 -8.59 2.40
CA ILE A 223 -2.51 -9.25 2.06
C ILE A 223 -1.36 -8.58 2.82
N ALA A 224 -1.28 -7.26 2.81
CA ALA A 224 -0.25 -6.52 3.54
C ALA A 224 -0.32 -6.76 5.05
N GLY A 225 -1.52 -6.85 5.63
CA GLY A 225 -1.75 -7.18 7.04
C GLY A 225 -1.23 -8.57 7.41
N LEU A 226 -1.51 -9.57 6.57
CA LEU A 226 -0.98 -10.93 6.71
C LEU A 226 0.55 -10.97 6.59
N MET A 227 1.11 -10.24 5.63
CA MET A 227 2.56 -10.11 5.44
C MET A 227 3.22 -9.48 6.67
N TYR A 228 2.61 -8.46 7.25
CA TYR A 228 3.07 -7.83 8.49
C TYR A 228 3.06 -8.82 9.65
N ALA A 229 1.92 -9.46 9.90
CA ALA A 229 1.76 -10.41 10.99
C ALA A 229 2.73 -11.61 10.87
N SER A 230 2.94 -12.11 9.65
CA SER A 230 3.91 -13.18 9.38
C SER A 230 5.35 -12.72 9.64
N ARG A 231 5.72 -11.50 9.23
CA ARG A 231 7.07 -10.95 9.36
C ARG A 231 7.51 -10.80 10.81
N VAL A 232 6.65 -10.20 11.64
CA VAL A 232 6.95 -9.94 13.05
C VAL A 232 6.52 -11.09 13.99
N ALA A 233 5.90 -12.15 13.43
CA ALA A 233 5.29 -13.25 14.18
C ALA A 233 4.36 -12.74 15.29
N SER A 234 3.60 -11.71 15.01
CA SER A 234 2.61 -11.12 15.91
C SER A 234 1.58 -10.28 15.14
N ALA A 235 0.40 -10.09 15.71
CA ALA A 235 -0.61 -9.20 15.19
C ALA A 235 -0.98 -8.16 16.24
N ASN A 236 -0.97 -6.89 15.83
CA ASN A 236 -1.30 -5.76 16.68
C ASN A 236 -2.43 -4.95 16.02
N PRO A 237 -3.44 -4.47 16.79
CA PRO A 237 -4.57 -3.73 16.23
C PRO A 237 -4.18 -2.40 15.57
N THR A 238 -2.96 -1.91 15.78
CA THR A 238 -2.43 -0.68 15.17
C THR A 238 -1.32 -0.92 14.15
N GLN A 239 -1.00 -2.16 13.80
CA GLN A 239 0.16 -2.48 12.94
C GLN A 239 0.11 -1.87 11.54
N GLY A 240 -1.06 -1.55 11.03
CA GLY A 240 -1.25 -0.89 9.74
C GLY A 240 -1.27 0.65 9.82
N ALA A 241 -1.11 1.24 11.01
CA ALA A 241 -1.02 2.69 11.16
C ALA A 241 0.17 3.23 10.34
N GLY A 242 -0.02 4.31 9.61
CA GLY A 242 0.99 4.85 8.70
C GLY A 242 0.95 4.30 7.28
N LEU A 243 0.58 3.04 7.04
CA LEU A 243 0.50 2.47 5.68
C LEU A 243 -0.38 3.30 4.74
N MET A 244 -1.47 3.88 5.24
CA MET A 244 -2.37 4.72 4.47
C MET A 244 -1.65 5.96 3.94
N LEU A 245 -1.00 6.73 4.82
CA LEU A 245 -0.31 7.96 4.44
C LEU A 245 0.88 7.68 3.55
N ASP A 246 1.68 6.66 3.87
CA ASP A 246 2.83 6.24 3.07
C ASP A 246 2.39 5.78 1.66
N ALA A 247 1.27 5.05 1.54
CA ALA A 247 0.75 4.62 0.25
C ALA A 247 0.24 5.80 -0.59
N ILE A 248 -0.50 6.74 0.02
CA ILE A 248 -0.94 7.98 -0.63
C ILE A 248 0.27 8.77 -1.09
N ALA A 249 1.28 8.95 -0.24
CA ALA A 249 2.52 9.63 -0.57
C ALA A 249 3.22 8.99 -1.78
N ALA A 250 3.34 7.66 -1.78
CA ALA A 250 3.97 6.92 -2.87
C ALA A 250 3.23 7.13 -4.21
N VAL A 251 1.88 7.07 -4.19
CA VAL A 251 1.08 7.30 -5.40
C VAL A 251 1.25 8.74 -5.90
N PHE A 252 1.17 9.75 -5.03
CA PHE A 252 1.36 11.15 -5.44
C PHE A 252 2.78 11.43 -5.93
N LEU A 253 3.81 10.88 -5.29
CA LEU A 253 5.18 10.96 -5.81
C LEU A 253 5.28 10.35 -7.21
N GLY A 254 4.65 9.18 -7.43
CA GLY A 254 4.56 8.57 -8.74
C GLY A 254 3.88 9.47 -9.78
N MET A 255 2.77 10.12 -9.40
CA MET A 255 2.04 11.05 -10.27
C MET A 255 2.88 12.25 -10.72
N THR A 256 3.84 12.72 -9.91
CA THR A 256 4.75 13.82 -10.32
C THR A 256 5.58 13.46 -11.55
N MET A 257 5.88 12.18 -11.74
CA MET A 257 6.63 11.66 -12.88
C MET A 257 5.74 11.32 -14.08
N SER A 258 4.42 11.22 -13.90
CA SER A 258 3.47 10.94 -14.99
C SER A 258 3.32 12.15 -15.91
N LYS A 259 3.33 11.93 -17.25
CA LYS A 259 3.07 12.97 -18.24
C LYS A 259 1.69 13.60 -18.09
N GLN A 260 0.72 12.80 -17.72
CA GLN A 260 -0.71 13.21 -17.59
C GLN A 260 -1.09 13.53 -16.14
N SER A 261 -0.14 13.42 -15.19
CA SER A 261 -0.42 13.52 -13.74
C SER A 261 -1.48 12.51 -13.27
N GLU A 262 -1.50 11.35 -13.91
CA GLU A 262 -2.38 10.23 -13.57
C GLU A 262 -1.61 9.20 -12.74
N PRO A 263 -2.26 8.54 -11.78
CA PRO A 263 -1.67 7.43 -11.04
C PRO A 263 -1.35 6.27 -11.99
N ARG A 264 -0.16 5.67 -11.85
CA ARG A 264 0.27 4.46 -12.58
C ARG A 264 1.03 3.54 -11.65
N VAL A 265 0.76 2.25 -11.71
CA VAL A 265 1.35 1.27 -10.78
C VAL A 265 2.89 1.32 -10.80
N ILE A 266 3.50 1.35 -11.98
CA ILE A 266 4.96 1.40 -12.11
C ILE A 266 5.55 2.69 -11.51
N LEU A 267 4.90 3.83 -11.71
CA LEU A 267 5.37 5.10 -11.15
C LEU A 267 5.12 5.17 -9.64
N THR A 268 4.03 4.57 -9.16
CA THR A 268 3.78 4.41 -7.72
C THR A 268 4.90 3.62 -7.05
N LEU A 269 5.43 2.58 -7.72
CA LEU A 269 6.57 1.82 -7.19
C LEU A 269 7.81 2.68 -7.00
N VAL A 270 8.09 3.60 -7.93
CA VAL A 270 9.20 4.53 -7.73
C VAL A 270 8.96 5.38 -6.48
N GLY A 271 7.72 5.84 -6.25
CA GLY A 271 7.36 6.53 -5.01
C GLY A 271 7.59 5.67 -3.76
N VAL A 272 7.20 4.39 -3.81
CA VAL A 272 7.48 3.42 -2.73
C VAL A 272 8.98 3.29 -2.47
N PHE A 273 9.79 3.17 -3.52
CA PHE A 273 11.24 3.09 -3.37
C PHE A 273 11.85 4.36 -2.77
N VAL A 274 11.38 5.54 -3.18
CA VAL A 274 11.83 6.83 -2.59
C VAL A 274 11.59 6.84 -1.08
N LEU A 275 10.36 6.52 -0.64
CA LEU A 275 10.01 6.51 0.78
C LEU A 275 10.80 5.44 1.55
N GLY A 276 10.96 4.26 0.98
CA GLY A 276 11.63 3.18 1.67
C GLY A 276 13.14 3.31 1.76
N VAL A 277 13.77 3.87 0.73
CA VAL A 277 15.21 4.22 0.77
C VAL A 277 15.45 5.29 1.83
N LEU A 278 14.57 6.28 1.91
CA LEU A 278 14.61 7.33 2.93
C LEU A 278 14.45 6.73 4.34
N ASP A 279 13.43 5.89 4.55
CA ASP A 279 13.17 5.23 5.83
C ASP A 279 14.34 4.35 6.28
N ASN A 280 14.86 3.52 5.37
CA ASN A 280 15.98 2.63 5.67
C ASN A 280 17.26 3.42 5.99
N GLY A 281 17.59 4.44 5.20
CA GLY A 281 18.76 5.28 5.42
C GLY A 281 18.69 6.02 6.75
N MET A 282 17.55 6.62 7.08
CA MET A 282 17.33 7.30 8.35
C MET A 282 17.41 6.34 9.53
N THR A 283 16.84 5.13 9.40
CA THR A 283 16.92 4.09 10.45
C THR A 283 18.38 3.69 10.70
N GLN A 284 19.19 3.51 9.66
CA GLN A 284 20.61 3.20 9.81
C GLN A 284 21.41 4.34 10.47
N MET A 285 21.03 5.60 10.18
CA MET A 285 21.59 6.78 10.84
C MET A 285 21.05 7.00 12.27
N ARG A 286 20.16 6.14 12.76
CA ARG A 286 19.51 6.23 14.09
C ARG A 286 18.70 7.52 14.25
N VAL A 287 18.11 8.03 13.18
CA VAL A 287 17.19 9.16 13.23
C VAL A 287 15.86 8.68 13.81
N ASP A 288 15.30 9.46 14.70
CA ASP A 288 14.06 9.15 15.39
C ASP A 288 12.87 9.06 14.42
N SER A 289 11.93 8.16 14.68
CA SER A 289 10.76 7.89 13.83
C SER A 289 9.86 9.11 13.61
N TYR A 290 9.75 10.01 14.61
CA TYR A 290 8.96 11.22 14.48
C TYR A 290 9.53 12.20 13.43
N VAL A 291 10.84 12.24 13.24
CA VAL A 291 11.48 13.05 12.17
C VAL A 291 11.08 12.50 10.79
N ARG A 292 11.05 11.17 10.65
CA ARG A 292 10.58 10.51 9.43
C ARG A 292 9.12 10.88 9.14
N GLU A 293 8.22 10.81 10.14
CA GLU A 293 6.82 11.17 9.97
C GLU A 293 6.63 12.61 9.48
N ILE A 294 7.41 13.55 10.04
CA ILE A 294 7.43 14.95 9.57
C ILE A 294 7.85 15.03 8.10
N LEU A 295 8.92 14.34 7.73
CA LEU A 295 9.42 14.35 6.35
C LEU A 295 8.42 13.73 5.36
N VAL A 296 7.80 12.61 5.72
CA VAL A 296 6.73 11.99 4.89
C VAL A 296 5.57 12.97 4.70
N GLY A 297 5.12 13.63 5.77
CA GLY A 297 4.08 14.65 5.70
C GLY A 297 4.44 15.81 4.76
N LEU A 298 5.66 16.32 4.84
CA LEU A 298 6.15 17.39 3.94
C LEU A 298 6.24 16.91 2.48
N ILE A 299 6.66 15.67 2.26
CA ILE A 299 6.71 15.05 0.93
C ILE A 299 5.29 14.96 0.33
N VAL A 300 4.31 14.53 1.11
CA VAL A 300 2.89 14.48 0.67
C VAL A 300 2.41 15.86 0.26
N ILE A 301 2.59 16.86 1.14
CA ILE A 301 2.13 18.23 0.87
C ILE A 301 2.78 18.77 -0.41
N THR A 302 4.09 18.62 -0.58
CA THR A 302 4.80 19.13 -1.74
C THR A 302 4.41 18.39 -3.02
N ALA A 303 4.26 17.06 -2.98
CA ALA A 303 3.85 16.25 -4.13
C ALA A 303 2.42 16.59 -4.59
N VAL A 304 1.49 16.75 -3.65
CA VAL A 304 0.10 17.16 -3.93
C VAL A 304 0.07 18.58 -4.50
N ALA A 305 0.79 19.53 -3.89
CA ALA A 305 0.85 20.91 -4.37
C ALA A 305 1.38 20.99 -5.82
N VAL A 306 2.47 20.30 -6.11
CA VAL A 306 3.05 20.24 -7.47
C VAL A 306 2.06 19.61 -8.47
N SER A 307 1.36 18.55 -8.06
CA SER A 307 0.35 17.88 -8.89
C SER A 307 -0.84 18.80 -9.17
N SER A 308 -1.32 19.54 -8.16
CA SER A 308 -2.47 20.45 -8.25
C SER A 308 -2.19 21.65 -9.17
N ILE A 309 -1.05 22.32 -8.99
CA ILE A 309 -0.62 23.45 -9.84
C ILE A 309 -0.51 23.00 -11.31
N SER A 310 -0.07 21.77 -11.55
CA SER A 310 0.03 21.22 -12.90
C SER A 310 -1.33 20.98 -13.57
N LYS A 311 -2.38 20.68 -12.81
CA LYS A 311 -3.74 20.52 -13.35
C LYS A 311 -4.41 21.88 -13.63
N ALA A 312 -4.16 22.88 -12.78
CA ALA A 312 -4.73 24.22 -12.95
C ALA A 312 -4.17 24.99 -14.19
N ASN A 313 -2.98 24.65 -14.65
CA ASN A 313 -2.35 25.27 -15.83
C ASN A 313 -2.66 24.55 -17.16
N ARG A 314 -3.65 23.66 -17.19
CA ARG A 314 -4.18 22.99 -18.39
C ARG A 314 -5.62 23.36 -18.64
#